data_ccd9fe7d71affbfd78ce8a61a2226cad
#
_entry.id   ccd9fe7d71affbfd78ce8a61a2226cad
#
_cell.length_a   1.000
_cell.length_b   1.000
_cell.length_c   1.000
_cell.angle_alpha   90.00
_cell.angle_beta   90.00
_cell.angle_gamma   90.00
#
_symmetry.space_group_name_H-M   'P 1'
#
loop_
_entity.id
_entity.type
_entity.pdbx_description
1 polymer ?
#
loop_
_entity_poly.entity_id
_entity_poly.type
_entity_poly.pdbx_seq_one_letter_code
_entity_poly.pdbx_strand_id
1 'polypeptide(L)'
;MKNESSRRTFLKMSAIGLATAASSDLTVAMSGRAAPPSGDISVRVTGGKLRYEAAPSLKWASGNAAGENTIAVDPGQKFQEMLGFGAAFTDAACYMFNQLPTAAREQLLHELFHPSELALNVCRTCIGSSDYATEMFSYDEGEADPEMKRFSIAHDKAYVLPVLRQSRKENPDLFLFSSPWSPPGWMKAGGSMLGGSMRQHYFPAYAQYFVKFLQGYAAEGVPVQAVTVQNEVDTDQDGRMPACSWPQEYEIGFVARYLGPALQKGGIDTKIWILDHNYNLWGRAICELDEPQLRKFCNAVAFHGYVGTPEMMSKVHEAHPDAQLYWTEGGPDINSPTYQTDWANWGQTFTGAIRNWCQSITGWNLALDEKGKPNIGPFPCGGLVTIHSQSKEITRSGQYWGFAHFSRSVRRGARRIESTGKVAGMDHVAFQNPDGKNVLVVTNSGEARTITVKQGDSSANLALTADSIATLVWS
;
A
#
# COMPACT_ATOMS: atom_id res chain seq x y z
N MET A 1 16.76 -66.34 12.43
CA MET A 1 18.12 -66.20 12.92
C MET A 1 18.45 -64.70 12.73
N LYS A 2 18.24 -63.89 13.78
CA LYS A 2 19.20 -63.33 14.73
C LYS A 2 20.41 -62.76 13.99
N ASN A 3 20.60 -61.39 13.94
CA ASN A 3 21.33 -60.70 14.97
C ASN A 3 21.14 -59.22 14.94
N GLU A 4 20.82 -58.69 16.12
CA GLU A 4 20.99 -57.30 16.57
C GLU A 4 22.48 -57.05 16.83
N SER A 5 22.89 -55.79 16.74
CA SER A 5 23.81 -55.07 17.61
C SER A 5 24.28 -53.80 16.91
N SER A 6 24.57 -52.71 17.47
CA SER A 6 24.49 -52.18 18.82
C SER A 6 24.92 -50.70 18.71
N ARG A 7 24.17 -49.85 19.37
CA ARG A 7 24.59 -48.48 19.70
C ARG A 7 25.73 -48.52 20.73
N ARG A 8 26.55 -47.48 20.75
CA ARG A 8 27.54 -47.09 21.74
C ARG A 8 29.00 -47.45 21.40
N THR A 9 29.79 -46.42 21.07
CA THR A 9 30.98 -46.06 21.81
C THR A 9 31.75 -45.01 21.00
N PHE A 10 31.70 -43.76 21.37
CA PHE A 10 32.87 -42.84 21.26
C PHE A 10 32.71 -41.73 22.30
N LEU A 11 33.13 -42.04 23.48
CA LEU A 11 33.45 -41.05 24.50
C LEU A 11 34.84 -41.41 25.03
N LYS A 12 35.65 -40.39 25.18
CA LYS A 12 36.93 -40.30 25.90
C LYS A 12 38.20 -40.35 25.07
N MET A 13 38.71 -39.15 24.82
CA MET A 13 40.12 -38.89 25.24
C MET A 13 40.23 -37.41 25.67
N SER A 14 40.62 -37.25 26.89
CA SER A 14 40.92 -36.05 27.66
C SER A 14 42.25 -35.44 27.22
N ALA A 15 42.37 -34.13 27.13
CA ALA A 15 42.78 -33.17 28.15
C ALA A 15 44.23 -32.67 27.98
N ILE A 16 44.34 -31.39 28.31
CA ILE A 16 45.52 -30.63 28.76
C ILE A 16 46.16 -29.75 27.65
N GLY A 17 45.84 -28.48 27.72
CA GLY A 17 46.52 -27.39 27.03
C GLY A 17 46.09 -26.04 27.62
N LEU A 18 46.92 -25.50 28.43
CA LEU A 18 46.98 -24.21 29.14
C LEU A 18 45.98 -23.13 28.77
N ALA A 19 45.31 -22.64 29.79
CA ALA A 19 44.58 -21.37 29.84
C ALA A 19 45.54 -20.18 29.70
N THR A 20 45.40 -19.42 28.63
CA THR A 20 45.70 -17.99 28.60
C THR A 20 44.39 -17.23 28.67
N ALA A 21 44.15 -16.60 29.78
CA ALA A 21 43.05 -15.70 29.98
C ALA A 21 43.23 -14.48 29.06
N ALA A 22 42.55 -14.48 27.94
CA ALA A 22 42.25 -13.25 27.22
C ALA A 22 40.91 -12.73 27.78
N SER A 23 41.00 -11.69 28.59
CA SER A 23 39.84 -10.86 28.99
C SER A 23 39.28 -10.24 27.72
N SER A 24 38.26 -10.88 27.12
CA SER A 24 37.39 -10.24 26.16
C SER A 24 36.51 -9.30 26.94
N ASP A 25 36.82 -8.02 26.95
CA ASP A 25 35.87 -6.96 27.26
C ASP A 25 34.65 -7.16 26.37
N LEU A 26 33.59 -7.73 26.93
CA LEU A 26 32.22 -7.58 26.40
C LEU A 26 31.89 -6.10 26.54
N THR A 27 32.22 -5.30 25.55
CA THR A 27 31.58 -4.04 25.30
C THR A 27 30.12 -4.37 25.01
N VAL A 28 29.31 -4.37 26.08
CA VAL A 28 27.86 -4.19 25.96
C VAL A 28 27.71 -2.89 25.17
N ALA A 29 27.31 -2.99 23.90
CA ALA A 29 26.93 -1.84 23.13
C ALA A 29 25.77 -1.20 23.89
N MET A 30 26.05 -0.14 24.63
CA MET A 30 25.04 0.74 25.19
C MET A 30 24.26 1.21 23.97
N SER A 31 23.03 0.73 23.81
CA SER A 31 22.06 1.29 22.90
C SER A 31 22.07 2.79 23.15
N GLY A 32 22.55 3.57 22.19
CA GLY A 32 22.67 5.01 22.31
C GLY A 32 21.29 5.55 22.67
N ARG A 33 21.20 6.16 23.86
CA ARG A 33 19.97 6.81 24.30
C ARG A 33 19.59 7.83 23.23
N ALA A 34 18.40 7.70 22.64
CA ALA A 34 17.92 8.65 21.65
C ALA A 34 18.00 10.07 22.24
N ALA A 35 18.40 11.04 21.43
CA ALA A 35 18.45 12.43 21.85
C ALA A 35 17.09 12.85 22.43
N PRO A 36 17.09 13.67 23.49
CA PRO A 36 15.83 14.17 24.03
C PRO A 36 15.07 14.97 22.95
N PRO A 37 13.73 14.86 22.90
CA PRO A 37 12.95 15.61 21.94
C PRO A 37 13.08 17.12 22.20
N SER A 38 13.03 17.91 21.15
CA SER A 38 13.18 19.36 21.21
C SER A 38 11.99 20.08 20.58
N GLY A 39 11.78 21.33 20.98
CA GLY A 39 10.71 22.17 20.46
C GLY A 39 9.30 21.78 20.94
N ASP A 40 8.33 22.47 20.38
CA ASP A 40 6.91 22.20 20.62
C ASP A 40 6.42 21.06 19.71
N ILE A 41 5.45 20.29 20.17
CA ILE A 41 4.78 19.28 19.37
C ILE A 41 3.63 19.94 18.63
N SER A 42 3.67 19.96 17.31
CA SER A 42 2.51 20.36 16.51
C SER A 42 1.48 19.24 16.45
N VAL A 43 0.20 19.60 16.53
CA VAL A 43 -0.90 18.65 16.58
C VAL A 43 -1.94 18.97 15.52
N ARG A 44 -2.37 17.94 14.78
CA ARG A 44 -3.51 18.00 13.85
C ARG A 44 -4.55 16.97 14.29
N VAL A 45 -5.83 17.31 14.18
CA VAL A 45 -6.93 16.45 14.66
C VAL A 45 -8.05 16.37 13.64
N THR A 46 -8.57 15.16 13.43
CA THR A 46 -9.87 14.88 12.81
C THR A 46 -10.76 14.21 13.84
N GLY A 47 -11.98 14.70 14.01
CA GLY A 47 -12.96 14.15 14.95
C GLY A 47 -14.14 15.12 15.14
N GLY A 48 -15.36 14.62 15.31
CA GLY A 48 -16.54 15.47 15.37
C GLY A 48 -16.68 16.37 14.15
N LYS A 49 -16.53 17.69 14.31
CA LYS A 49 -16.57 18.68 13.23
C LYS A 49 -15.19 19.03 12.67
N LEU A 50 -14.12 18.63 13.34
CA LEU A 50 -12.75 18.95 12.94
C LEU A 50 -12.32 18.08 11.75
N ARG A 51 -11.62 18.68 10.80
CA ARG A 51 -11.13 18.02 9.57
C ARG A 51 -9.66 18.38 9.35
N TYR A 52 -8.77 17.60 9.97
CA TYR A 52 -7.32 17.85 9.98
C TYR A 52 -6.94 19.24 10.50
N GLU A 53 -7.69 19.70 11.48
CA GLU A 53 -7.51 21.04 12.08
C GLU A 53 -6.31 21.11 13.01
N ALA A 54 -5.69 22.31 13.08
CA ALA A 54 -4.64 22.56 14.06
C ALA A 54 -5.22 22.60 15.46
N ALA A 55 -4.68 21.80 16.36
CA ALA A 55 -4.92 21.90 17.80
C ALA A 55 -3.78 22.68 18.49
N PRO A 56 -3.98 23.14 19.72
CA PRO A 56 -2.92 23.77 20.49
C PRO A 56 -1.66 22.88 20.53
N SER A 57 -0.49 23.46 20.31
CA SER A 57 0.79 22.76 20.41
C SER A 57 1.01 22.26 21.83
N LEU A 58 1.63 21.08 21.96
CA LEU A 58 2.00 20.53 23.26
C LEU A 58 3.46 20.83 23.55
N LYS A 59 3.78 20.93 24.84
CA LYS A 59 5.16 21.11 25.32
C LYS A 59 5.64 19.86 26.02
N TRP A 60 6.88 19.52 25.78
CA TRP A 60 7.55 18.49 26.54
C TRP A 60 7.78 18.94 27.97
N ALA A 61 7.38 18.11 28.92
CA ALA A 61 7.69 18.24 30.34
C ALA A 61 8.69 17.16 30.77
N SER A 62 9.67 17.54 31.56
CA SER A 62 10.58 16.57 32.17
C SER A 62 9.84 15.77 33.24
N GLY A 63 10.00 14.46 33.26
CA GLY A 63 9.43 13.57 34.26
C GLY A 63 9.12 12.19 33.69
N ASN A 64 9.21 11.20 34.57
CA ASN A 64 8.91 9.82 34.20
C ASN A 64 7.41 9.55 34.38
N ALA A 65 6.57 10.09 33.50
CA ALA A 65 5.16 9.74 33.47
C ALA A 65 5.03 8.26 33.08
N ALA A 66 4.62 7.43 34.00
CA ALA A 66 4.23 6.04 33.78
C ALA A 66 2.76 5.91 34.16
N GLY A 67 1.94 5.40 33.23
CA GLY A 67 0.51 5.21 33.46
C GLY A 67 -0.12 4.34 32.41
N GLU A 68 -1.32 3.84 32.68
CA GLU A 68 -2.06 2.94 31.79
C GLU A 68 -2.37 3.54 30.40
N ASN A 69 -2.40 4.89 30.30
CA ASN A 69 -2.68 5.60 29.04
C ASN A 69 -1.41 6.23 28.43
N THR A 70 -0.29 5.52 28.48
CA THR A 70 0.99 6.04 27.96
C THR A 70 1.37 5.36 26.65
N ILE A 71 1.71 6.18 25.65
CA ILE A 71 2.35 5.74 24.40
C ILE A 71 3.79 6.23 24.43
N ALA A 72 4.75 5.29 24.42
CA ALA A 72 6.18 5.60 24.39
C ALA A 72 6.72 5.44 22.97
N VAL A 73 7.47 6.43 22.49
CA VAL A 73 8.13 6.45 21.18
C VAL A 73 9.63 6.30 21.36
N ASP A 74 10.24 5.38 20.60
CA ASP A 74 11.70 5.17 20.58
C ASP A 74 12.27 5.31 19.14
N PRO A 75 12.83 6.48 18.81
CA PRO A 75 13.45 6.70 17.50
C PRO A 75 14.74 5.88 17.27
N GLY A 76 15.28 5.25 18.30
CA GLY A 76 16.45 4.36 18.20
C GLY A 76 16.12 3.01 17.56
N GLN A 77 14.87 2.56 17.64
CA GLN A 77 14.43 1.32 17.01
C GLN A 77 13.70 1.60 15.69
N LYS A 78 14.33 1.22 14.59
CA LYS A 78 13.83 1.49 13.22
C LYS A 78 13.43 0.20 12.52
N PHE A 79 12.37 0.29 11.73
CA PHE A 79 11.80 -0.81 10.94
C PHE A 79 11.81 -0.48 9.43
N GLN A 80 10.77 -0.87 8.71
CA GLN A 80 10.67 -0.65 7.27
C GLN A 80 10.64 0.84 6.89
N GLU A 81 11.04 1.09 5.66
CA GLU A 81 10.97 2.39 5.02
C GLU A 81 9.63 2.56 4.32
N MET A 82 9.06 3.75 4.40
CA MET A 82 7.80 4.10 3.74
C MET A 82 8.05 4.54 2.30
N LEU A 83 7.37 3.89 1.35
CA LEU A 83 7.30 4.34 -0.04
C LEU A 83 6.32 5.50 -0.19
N GLY A 84 5.15 5.42 0.48
CA GLY A 84 4.19 6.51 0.50
C GLY A 84 2.73 6.08 0.60
N PHE A 85 1.84 6.99 0.19
CA PHE A 85 0.38 6.89 0.34
C PHE A 85 -0.31 7.36 -0.94
N GLY A 86 -1.48 6.77 -1.25
CA GLY A 86 -2.24 7.20 -2.41
C GLY A 86 -3.54 6.45 -2.61
N ALA A 87 -4.08 6.54 -3.83
CA ALA A 87 -5.28 5.80 -4.25
C ALA A 87 -5.26 5.59 -5.77
N ALA A 88 -6.26 4.86 -6.30
CA ALA A 88 -6.23 4.42 -7.68
C ALA A 88 -6.83 5.43 -8.66
N PHE A 89 -6.06 5.72 -9.71
CA PHE A 89 -6.54 6.32 -10.96
C PHE A 89 -7.24 5.26 -11.81
N THR A 90 -8.45 4.86 -11.40
CA THR A 90 -9.29 4.02 -12.24
C THR A 90 -9.78 4.80 -13.47
N ASP A 91 -10.19 4.11 -14.52
CA ASP A 91 -10.85 4.76 -15.66
C ASP A 91 -12.01 5.64 -15.19
N ALA A 92 -12.85 5.11 -14.29
CA ALA A 92 -13.95 5.85 -13.67
C ALA A 92 -13.50 7.11 -12.93
N ALA A 93 -12.45 7.02 -12.11
CA ALA A 93 -11.93 8.18 -11.38
C ALA A 93 -11.43 9.27 -12.33
N CYS A 94 -10.67 8.89 -13.35
CA CYS A 94 -10.17 9.82 -14.36
C CYS A 94 -11.31 10.44 -15.19
N TYR A 95 -12.33 9.66 -15.52
CA TYR A 95 -13.55 10.17 -16.15
C TYR A 95 -14.23 11.22 -15.26
N MET A 96 -14.39 10.97 -13.97
CA MET A 96 -15.02 11.91 -13.03
C MET A 96 -14.23 13.20 -12.90
N PHE A 97 -12.90 13.15 -12.81
CA PHE A 97 -12.05 14.36 -12.86
C PHE A 97 -12.28 15.16 -14.15
N ASN A 98 -12.42 14.46 -15.28
CA ASN A 98 -12.63 15.09 -16.58
C ASN A 98 -14.01 15.76 -16.72
N GLN A 99 -15.00 15.38 -15.87
CA GLN A 99 -16.32 16.01 -15.81
C GLN A 99 -16.33 17.34 -15.06
N LEU A 100 -15.25 17.69 -14.35
CA LEU A 100 -15.14 18.97 -13.66
C LEU A 100 -14.76 20.10 -14.62
N PRO A 101 -15.23 21.34 -14.37
CA PRO A 101 -14.65 22.52 -14.97
C PRO A 101 -13.13 22.55 -14.73
N THR A 102 -12.36 23.04 -15.69
CA THR A 102 -10.89 23.01 -15.66
C THR A 102 -10.32 23.53 -14.34
N ALA A 103 -10.76 24.72 -13.88
CA ALA A 103 -10.27 25.31 -12.63
C ALA A 103 -10.58 24.43 -11.39
N ALA A 104 -11.78 23.83 -11.33
CA ALA A 104 -12.15 22.94 -10.22
C ALA A 104 -11.34 21.65 -10.24
N ARG A 105 -11.06 21.09 -11.44
CA ARG A 105 -10.18 19.93 -11.60
C ARG A 105 -8.77 20.24 -11.17
N GLU A 106 -8.18 21.35 -11.62
CA GLU A 106 -6.84 21.78 -11.23
C GLU A 106 -6.73 21.96 -9.73
N GLN A 107 -7.69 22.62 -9.10
CA GLN A 107 -7.74 22.80 -7.66
C GLN A 107 -7.81 21.46 -6.91
N LEU A 108 -8.65 20.51 -7.37
CA LEU A 108 -8.79 19.20 -6.73
C LEU A 108 -7.51 18.37 -6.89
N LEU A 109 -6.89 18.36 -8.07
CA LEU A 109 -5.62 17.66 -8.28
C LEU A 109 -4.49 18.27 -7.46
N HIS A 110 -4.44 19.60 -7.32
CA HIS A 110 -3.53 20.27 -6.40
C HIS A 110 -3.77 19.78 -4.96
N GLU A 111 -5.02 19.82 -4.48
CA GLU A 111 -5.36 19.34 -3.13
C GLU A 111 -4.94 17.89 -2.88
N LEU A 112 -5.11 17.00 -3.85
CA LEU A 112 -4.80 15.59 -3.69
C LEU A 112 -3.29 15.29 -3.76
N PHE A 113 -2.54 15.98 -4.62
CA PHE A 113 -1.19 15.56 -4.97
C PHE A 113 -0.08 16.52 -4.53
N HIS A 114 -0.36 17.83 -4.41
CA HIS A 114 0.70 18.79 -4.05
C HIS A 114 1.30 18.45 -2.67
N PRO A 115 2.67 18.49 -2.52
CA PRO A 115 3.36 18.09 -1.28
C PRO A 115 2.97 18.87 -0.02
N SER A 116 2.40 20.07 -0.15
CA SER A 116 1.89 20.88 0.98
C SER A 116 0.46 20.54 1.36
N GLU A 117 -0.25 19.76 0.54
CA GLU A 117 -1.65 19.39 0.71
C GLU A 117 -1.78 17.91 1.12
N LEU A 118 -2.69 17.13 0.56
CA LEU A 118 -2.83 15.71 0.90
C LEU A 118 -1.59 14.88 0.56
N ALA A 119 -0.78 15.34 -0.40
CA ALA A 119 0.54 14.81 -0.74
C ALA A 119 0.53 13.33 -1.14
N LEU A 120 -0.50 12.86 -1.85
CA LEU A 120 -0.53 11.50 -2.37
C LEU A 120 0.62 11.31 -3.37
N ASN A 121 1.36 10.21 -3.22
CA ASN A 121 2.59 9.96 -3.98
C ASN A 121 2.83 8.51 -4.38
N VAL A 122 1.95 7.55 -3.99
CA VAL A 122 1.98 6.16 -4.46
C VAL A 122 0.59 5.80 -4.97
N CYS A 123 0.41 5.77 -6.26
CA CYS A 123 -0.90 5.60 -6.88
C CYS A 123 -0.94 4.43 -7.83
N ARG A 124 -2.13 3.86 -8.00
CA ARG A 124 -2.40 2.72 -8.86
C ARG A 124 -3.10 3.16 -10.14
N THR A 125 -2.79 2.50 -11.26
CA THR A 125 -3.59 2.58 -12.49
C THR A 125 -4.02 1.17 -12.92
N CYS A 126 -4.96 1.10 -13.86
CA CYS A 126 -5.40 -0.17 -14.43
C CYS A 126 -4.67 -0.42 -15.77
N ILE A 127 -4.43 -1.67 -16.11
CA ILE A 127 -3.99 -2.09 -17.45
C ILE A 127 -5.22 -2.62 -18.20
N GLY A 128 -5.88 -1.76 -18.97
CA GLY A 128 -7.23 -1.96 -19.48
C GLY A 128 -8.29 -1.62 -18.43
N SER A 129 -9.54 -2.02 -18.63
CA SER A 129 -10.64 -1.75 -17.70
C SER A 129 -10.56 -2.60 -16.45
N SER A 130 -10.87 -1.98 -15.30
CA SER A 130 -11.33 -2.66 -14.09
C SER A 130 -12.86 -2.76 -14.07
N ASP A 131 -13.44 -3.14 -12.93
CA ASP A 131 -14.87 -2.98 -12.64
C ASP A 131 -15.29 -1.50 -12.54
N TYR A 132 -14.35 -0.60 -12.19
CA TYR A 132 -14.55 0.85 -12.17
C TYR A 132 -14.06 1.49 -13.46
N ALA A 133 -14.83 1.30 -14.50
CA ALA A 133 -14.60 1.84 -15.82
C ALA A 133 -15.92 2.33 -16.46
N THR A 134 -15.81 3.19 -17.47
CA THR A 134 -16.94 3.67 -18.27
C THR A 134 -17.49 2.56 -19.19
N GLU A 135 -16.60 1.64 -19.61
CA GLU A 135 -16.91 0.47 -20.43
C GLU A 135 -15.86 -0.62 -20.20
N MET A 136 -16.13 -1.82 -20.67
CA MET A 136 -15.16 -2.93 -20.65
C MET A 136 -14.24 -2.83 -21.88
N PHE A 137 -12.94 -2.75 -21.65
CA PHE A 137 -11.94 -2.69 -22.72
C PHE A 137 -10.61 -3.31 -22.30
N SER A 138 -9.88 -3.82 -23.27
CA SER A 138 -8.44 -4.05 -23.18
C SER A 138 -7.72 -3.28 -24.30
N TYR A 139 -6.41 -3.25 -24.29
CA TYR A 139 -5.64 -2.55 -25.32
C TYR A 139 -5.46 -3.37 -26.60
N ASP A 140 -6.00 -4.60 -26.65
CA ASP A 140 -5.91 -5.49 -27.82
C ASP A 140 -7.08 -6.46 -27.86
N GLU A 141 -8.32 -5.95 -27.85
CA GLU A 141 -9.53 -6.76 -27.94
C GLU A 141 -9.84 -7.17 -29.40
N GLY A 142 -10.64 -8.24 -29.59
CA GLY A 142 -11.09 -8.75 -30.89
C GLY A 142 -10.53 -10.12 -31.23
N GLU A 143 -10.22 -10.35 -32.49
CA GLU A 143 -9.61 -11.60 -32.96
C GLU A 143 -8.24 -11.84 -32.32
N ALA A 144 -7.79 -13.09 -32.28
CA ALA A 144 -6.49 -13.42 -31.70
C ALA A 144 -5.35 -12.67 -32.41
N ASP A 145 -4.52 -11.96 -31.65
CA ASP A 145 -3.38 -11.17 -32.15
C ASP A 145 -2.10 -11.43 -31.35
N PRO A 146 -1.49 -12.62 -31.46
CA PRO A 146 -0.29 -12.96 -30.69
C PRO A 146 0.91 -12.02 -30.95
N GLU A 147 0.92 -11.29 -32.06
CA GLU A 147 1.96 -10.32 -32.41
C GLU A 147 1.67 -8.90 -31.89
N MET A 148 0.51 -8.69 -31.22
CA MET A 148 0.10 -7.39 -30.67
C MET A 148 0.08 -6.26 -31.72
N LYS A 149 -0.37 -6.53 -32.94
CA LYS A 149 -0.42 -5.53 -34.04
C LYS A 149 -1.49 -4.47 -33.80
N ARG A 150 -2.62 -4.86 -33.16
CA ARG A 150 -3.72 -3.95 -32.84
C ARG A 150 -3.55 -3.22 -31.51
N PHE A 151 -2.55 -3.61 -30.71
CA PHE A 151 -2.35 -3.02 -29.38
C PHE A 151 -2.37 -1.49 -29.44
N SER A 152 -3.22 -0.88 -28.62
CA SER A 152 -3.37 0.58 -28.59
C SER A 152 -3.84 1.07 -27.23
N ILE A 153 -3.14 2.04 -26.65
CA ILE A 153 -3.57 2.78 -25.44
C ILE A 153 -4.44 4.00 -25.79
N ALA A 154 -5.08 4.01 -26.96
CA ALA A 154 -5.85 5.17 -27.44
C ALA A 154 -7.00 5.55 -26.51
N HIS A 155 -7.64 4.58 -25.85
CA HIS A 155 -8.67 4.83 -24.85
C HIS A 155 -8.18 5.78 -23.74
N ASP A 156 -7.00 5.52 -23.19
CA ASP A 156 -6.46 6.27 -22.05
C ASP A 156 -6.04 7.69 -22.42
N LYS A 157 -5.82 7.97 -23.71
CA LYS A 157 -5.47 9.32 -24.19
C LYS A 157 -6.60 10.31 -24.02
N ALA A 158 -7.84 9.85 -23.90
CA ALA A 158 -9.00 10.73 -23.79
C ALA A 158 -9.01 11.50 -22.46
N TYR A 159 -8.76 10.84 -21.33
CA TYR A 159 -8.80 11.47 -20.00
C TYR A 159 -7.84 10.82 -18.98
N VAL A 160 -7.48 9.54 -19.07
CA VAL A 160 -6.62 8.89 -18.08
C VAL A 160 -5.22 9.50 -18.11
N LEU A 161 -4.54 9.47 -19.24
CA LEU A 161 -3.20 10.04 -19.41
C LEU A 161 -3.14 11.56 -19.15
N PRO A 162 -4.12 12.39 -19.61
CA PRO A 162 -4.19 13.80 -19.23
C PRO A 162 -4.25 14.04 -17.73
N VAL A 163 -5.09 13.30 -16.98
CA VAL A 163 -5.19 13.42 -15.52
C VAL A 163 -3.89 13.00 -14.85
N LEU A 164 -3.28 11.88 -15.26
CA LEU A 164 -2.00 11.41 -14.73
C LEU A 164 -0.87 12.42 -14.96
N ARG A 165 -0.77 13.02 -16.15
CA ARG A 165 0.21 14.06 -16.45
C ARG A 165 0.01 15.30 -15.59
N GLN A 166 -1.24 15.71 -15.38
CA GLN A 166 -1.58 16.85 -14.53
C GLN A 166 -1.22 16.56 -13.06
N SER A 167 -1.54 15.38 -12.55
CA SER A 167 -1.18 14.96 -11.19
C SER A 167 0.34 14.89 -10.99
N ARG A 168 1.10 14.44 -11.99
CA ARG A 168 2.58 14.46 -11.94
C ARG A 168 3.18 15.85 -11.98
N LYS A 169 2.51 16.86 -12.53
CA LYS A 169 2.95 18.26 -12.41
C LYS A 169 2.78 18.77 -10.98
N GLU A 170 1.71 18.39 -10.30
CA GLU A 170 1.48 18.74 -8.89
C GLU A 170 2.48 18.02 -7.96
N ASN A 171 2.78 16.75 -8.26
CA ASN A 171 3.74 15.94 -7.51
C ASN A 171 4.68 15.17 -8.45
N PRO A 172 5.87 15.73 -8.78
CA PRO A 172 6.85 15.02 -9.61
C PRO A 172 7.38 13.72 -9.02
N ASP A 173 7.23 13.52 -7.69
CA ASP A 173 7.61 12.30 -6.97
C ASP A 173 6.51 11.22 -7.00
N LEU A 174 5.50 11.35 -7.84
CA LEU A 174 4.42 10.38 -7.96
C LEU A 174 4.93 9.04 -8.51
N PHE A 175 4.90 8.02 -7.65
CA PHE A 175 5.17 6.63 -7.99
C PHE A 175 3.88 5.98 -8.50
N LEU A 176 3.91 5.42 -9.69
CA LEU A 176 2.77 4.70 -10.27
C LEU A 176 3.06 3.21 -10.34
N PHE A 177 2.10 2.41 -9.90
CA PHE A 177 2.03 1.00 -10.24
C PHE A 177 0.73 0.68 -10.96
N SER A 178 0.73 -0.40 -11.75
CA SER A 178 -0.41 -0.73 -12.60
C SER A 178 -0.77 -2.20 -12.50
N SER A 179 -2.06 -2.50 -12.52
CA SER A 179 -2.61 -3.85 -12.38
C SER A 179 -3.63 -4.14 -13.49
N PRO A 180 -3.58 -5.32 -14.15
CA PRO A 180 -4.64 -5.78 -15.03
C PRO A 180 -5.73 -6.49 -14.24
N TRP A 181 -6.99 -6.29 -14.59
CA TRP A 181 -8.13 -7.09 -14.11
C TRP A 181 -8.37 -8.32 -14.96
N SER A 182 -8.09 -8.22 -16.24
CA SER A 182 -8.20 -9.33 -17.19
C SER A 182 -7.22 -9.13 -18.34
N PRO A 183 -6.61 -10.21 -18.85
CA PRO A 183 -6.04 -10.21 -20.21
C PRO A 183 -7.13 -9.92 -21.24
N PRO A 184 -6.77 -9.54 -22.48
CA PRO A 184 -7.69 -9.52 -23.60
C PRO A 184 -8.50 -10.82 -23.69
N GLY A 185 -9.78 -10.73 -24.05
CA GLY A 185 -10.70 -11.89 -24.04
C GLY A 185 -10.20 -13.07 -24.87
N TRP A 186 -9.57 -12.81 -26.03
CA TRP A 186 -9.06 -13.87 -26.89
C TRP A 186 -7.91 -14.70 -26.28
N MET A 187 -7.22 -14.20 -25.25
CA MET A 187 -6.20 -14.95 -24.51
C MET A 187 -6.79 -15.90 -23.48
N LYS A 188 -8.08 -15.81 -23.20
CA LYS A 188 -8.76 -16.58 -22.15
C LYS A 188 -9.53 -17.76 -22.72
N ALA A 189 -9.78 -18.75 -21.87
CA ALA A 189 -10.52 -19.97 -22.28
C ALA A 189 -11.96 -19.67 -22.70
N GLY A 190 -12.61 -18.69 -22.03
CA GLY A 190 -13.97 -18.27 -22.34
C GLY A 190 -14.13 -17.26 -23.47
N GLY A 191 -13.03 -16.75 -24.06
CA GLY A 191 -13.09 -15.75 -25.13
C GLY A 191 -13.62 -14.38 -24.67
N SER A 192 -13.60 -14.08 -23.37
CA SER A 192 -14.18 -12.88 -22.76
C SER A 192 -13.27 -12.36 -21.65
N MET A 193 -13.29 -11.05 -21.42
CA MET A 193 -12.63 -10.44 -20.26
C MET A 193 -13.36 -10.78 -18.93
N LEU A 194 -14.64 -11.16 -18.98
CA LEU A 194 -15.44 -11.51 -17.81
C LEU A 194 -15.02 -12.87 -17.24
N GLY A 195 -14.51 -12.89 -16.02
CA GLY A 195 -14.16 -14.13 -15.30
C GLY A 195 -13.21 -15.09 -16.03
N GLY A 196 -13.20 -16.34 -15.61
CA GLY A 196 -12.47 -17.44 -16.24
C GLY A 196 -10.95 -17.38 -16.08
N SER A 197 -10.22 -18.13 -16.90
CA SER A 197 -8.77 -18.35 -16.75
C SER A 197 -8.00 -18.07 -18.04
N MET A 198 -6.75 -17.66 -17.88
CA MET A 198 -5.77 -17.46 -18.95
C MET A 198 -5.35 -18.79 -19.59
N ARG A 199 -5.15 -18.80 -20.92
CA ARG A 199 -4.56 -19.91 -21.64
C ARG A 199 -3.03 -19.75 -21.70
N GLN A 200 -2.28 -20.68 -21.12
CA GLN A 200 -0.82 -20.60 -20.97
C GLN A 200 -0.05 -20.36 -22.29
N HIS A 201 -0.54 -20.91 -23.42
CA HIS A 201 0.16 -20.72 -24.70
C HIS A 201 0.20 -19.24 -25.16
N TYR A 202 -0.62 -18.36 -24.56
CA TYR A 202 -0.57 -16.92 -24.80
C TYR A 202 0.33 -16.15 -23.79
N PHE A 203 0.99 -16.81 -22.86
CA PHE A 203 1.92 -16.14 -21.95
C PHE A 203 2.98 -15.30 -22.64
N PRO A 204 3.63 -15.76 -23.76
CA PRO A 204 4.55 -14.90 -24.50
C PRO A 204 3.90 -13.62 -25.02
N ALA A 205 2.69 -13.72 -25.57
CA ALA A 205 1.94 -12.58 -26.08
C ALA A 205 1.52 -11.63 -24.94
N TYR A 206 1.10 -12.18 -23.81
CA TYR A 206 0.72 -11.38 -22.65
C TYR A 206 1.91 -10.64 -22.03
N ALA A 207 3.09 -11.24 -22.00
CA ALA A 207 4.30 -10.53 -21.59
C ALA A 207 4.61 -9.35 -22.52
N GLN A 208 4.39 -9.48 -23.84
CA GLN A 208 4.52 -8.38 -24.80
C GLN A 208 3.44 -7.31 -24.60
N TYR A 209 2.24 -7.68 -24.16
CA TYR A 209 1.18 -6.74 -23.79
C TYR A 209 1.64 -5.79 -22.68
N PHE A 210 2.28 -6.30 -21.61
CA PHE A 210 2.88 -5.49 -20.56
C PHE A 210 4.00 -4.59 -21.09
N VAL A 211 4.90 -5.13 -21.91
CA VAL A 211 6.01 -4.36 -22.51
C VAL A 211 5.46 -3.18 -23.31
N LYS A 212 4.47 -3.41 -24.18
CA LYS A 212 3.85 -2.36 -25.00
C LYS A 212 3.10 -1.33 -24.17
N PHE A 213 2.40 -1.76 -23.11
CA PHE A 213 1.75 -0.86 -22.17
C PHE A 213 2.78 0.09 -21.53
N LEU A 214 3.84 -0.46 -20.95
CA LEU A 214 4.89 0.32 -20.28
C LEU A 214 5.60 1.29 -21.22
N GLN A 215 5.91 0.84 -22.44
CA GLN A 215 6.50 1.69 -23.48
C GLN A 215 5.54 2.79 -23.93
N GLY A 216 4.27 2.45 -24.12
CA GLY A 216 3.23 3.41 -24.52
C GLY A 216 3.02 4.51 -23.46
N TYR A 217 2.93 4.14 -22.19
CA TYR A 217 2.80 5.08 -21.10
C TYR A 217 4.05 5.94 -20.93
N ALA A 218 5.24 5.36 -21.02
CA ALA A 218 6.50 6.11 -20.98
C ALA A 218 6.61 7.13 -22.11
N ALA A 219 6.20 6.76 -23.34
CA ALA A 219 6.16 7.66 -24.50
C ALA A 219 5.19 8.84 -24.31
N GLU A 220 4.15 8.66 -23.51
CA GLU A 220 3.20 9.72 -23.13
C GLU A 220 3.68 10.55 -21.91
N GLY A 221 4.90 10.33 -21.42
CA GLY A 221 5.48 11.03 -20.26
C GLY A 221 4.93 10.55 -18.92
N VAL A 222 4.35 9.36 -18.85
CA VAL A 222 3.77 8.74 -17.65
C VAL A 222 4.46 7.38 -17.39
N PRO A 223 5.75 7.35 -16.99
CA PRO A 223 6.41 6.09 -16.67
C PRO A 223 5.73 5.39 -15.48
N VAL A 224 5.64 4.06 -15.55
CA VAL A 224 5.10 3.18 -14.52
C VAL A 224 6.25 2.45 -13.82
N GLN A 225 6.35 2.57 -12.50
CA GLN A 225 7.48 2.05 -11.73
C GLN A 225 7.31 0.61 -11.27
N ALA A 226 6.05 0.12 -11.17
CA ALA A 226 5.77 -1.27 -10.84
C ALA A 226 4.52 -1.79 -11.55
N VAL A 227 4.43 -3.10 -11.72
CA VAL A 227 3.21 -3.78 -12.20
C VAL A 227 2.91 -4.97 -11.30
N THR A 228 1.62 -5.27 -11.11
CA THR A 228 1.21 -6.58 -10.61
C THR A 228 0.85 -7.49 -11.77
N VAL A 229 0.97 -8.80 -11.58
CA VAL A 229 0.68 -9.78 -12.65
C VAL A 229 -0.82 -9.80 -12.96
N GLN A 230 -1.64 -9.72 -11.92
CA GLN A 230 -3.10 -9.80 -11.99
C GLN A 230 -3.70 -9.19 -10.74
N ASN A 231 -4.76 -8.41 -10.88
CA ASN A 231 -5.63 -8.04 -9.76
C ASN A 231 -6.43 -9.26 -9.30
N GLU A 232 -6.36 -9.59 -8.00
CA GLU A 232 -7.15 -10.63 -7.35
C GLU A 232 -7.02 -12.02 -7.99
N VAL A 233 -5.83 -12.58 -7.87
CA VAL A 233 -5.36 -13.81 -8.54
C VAL A 233 -6.19 -15.08 -8.32
N ASP A 234 -6.97 -15.21 -7.22
CA ASP A 234 -7.64 -16.46 -6.85
C ASP A 234 -9.16 -16.45 -7.12
N THR A 235 -9.66 -15.41 -7.79
CA THR A 235 -11.08 -15.30 -8.11
C THR A 235 -11.33 -14.93 -9.57
N ASP A 236 -12.46 -15.36 -10.11
CA ASP A 236 -12.98 -14.93 -11.40
C ASP A 236 -14.25 -14.07 -11.27
N GLN A 237 -14.60 -13.69 -10.02
CA GLN A 237 -15.74 -12.85 -9.68
C GLN A 237 -17.08 -13.34 -10.28
N ASP A 238 -17.24 -14.67 -10.40
CA ASP A 238 -18.42 -15.32 -11.03
C ASP A 238 -18.75 -14.79 -12.44
N GLY A 239 -17.75 -14.27 -13.16
CA GLY A 239 -17.93 -13.70 -14.50
C GLY A 239 -18.71 -12.40 -14.55
N ARG A 240 -18.85 -11.66 -13.43
CA ARG A 240 -19.66 -10.45 -13.35
C ARG A 240 -18.89 -9.15 -13.67
N MET A 241 -17.58 -9.24 -13.84
CA MET A 241 -16.69 -8.11 -14.13
C MET A 241 -15.42 -8.61 -14.82
N PRO A 242 -14.58 -7.70 -15.38
CA PRO A 242 -13.25 -8.08 -15.81
C PRO A 242 -12.49 -8.73 -14.64
N ALA A 243 -12.09 -9.98 -14.81
CA ALA A 243 -11.36 -10.77 -13.81
C ALA A 243 -10.69 -11.96 -14.49
N CYS A 244 -9.67 -12.54 -13.86
CA CYS A 244 -9.00 -13.72 -14.37
C CYS A 244 -8.37 -14.51 -13.24
N SER A 245 -8.81 -15.76 -13.03
CA SER A 245 -8.17 -16.67 -12.08
C SER A 245 -6.77 -17.06 -12.56
N TRP A 246 -5.81 -16.92 -11.65
CA TRP A 246 -4.41 -17.27 -11.84
C TRP A 246 -3.99 -18.30 -10.77
N PRO A 247 -3.90 -19.60 -11.09
CA PRO A 247 -3.25 -20.53 -10.19
C PRO A 247 -1.83 -20.07 -9.82
N GLN A 248 -1.38 -20.42 -8.63
CA GLN A 248 -0.05 -20.04 -8.13
C GLN A 248 1.06 -20.35 -9.13
N GLU A 249 1.03 -21.54 -9.73
CA GLU A 249 2.00 -22.01 -10.72
C GLU A 249 1.98 -21.18 -12.00
N TYR A 250 0.83 -20.58 -12.33
CA TYR A 250 0.73 -19.66 -13.48
C TYR A 250 1.47 -18.37 -13.21
N GLU A 251 1.28 -17.78 -12.03
CA GLU A 251 1.96 -16.55 -11.64
C GLU A 251 3.48 -16.76 -11.58
N ILE A 252 3.93 -17.83 -10.89
CA ILE A 252 5.35 -18.23 -10.83
C ILE A 252 5.92 -18.40 -12.25
N GLY A 253 5.25 -19.20 -13.07
CA GLY A 253 5.70 -19.49 -14.42
C GLY A 253 5.73 -18.27 -15.33
N PHE A 254 4.74 -17.39 -15.21
CA PHE A 254 4.65 -16.17 -16.01
C PHE A 254 5.74 -15.18 -15.65
N VAL A 255 5.95 -14.91 -14.36
CA VAL A 255 7.01 -14.01 -13.90
C VAL A 255 8.39 -14.54 -14.29
N ALA A 256 8.67 -15.80 -13.95
CA ALA A 256 10.00 -16.37 -14.10
C ALA A 256 10.44 -16.58 -15.56
N ARG A 257 9.51 -16.95 -16.45
CA ARG A 257 9.85 -17.40 -17.81
C ARG A 257 9.42 -16.44 -18.91
N TYR A 258 8.51 -15.49 -18.62
CA TYR A 258 7.94 -14.62 -19.65
C TYR A 258 8.06 -13.15 -19.30
N LEU A 259 7.39 -12.65 -18.26
CA LEU A 259 7.34 -11.22 -17.95
C LEU A 259 8.71 -10.68 -17.53
N GLY A 260 9.36 -11.31 -16.56
CA GLY A 260 10.69 -10.87 -16.09
C GLY A 260 11.72 -10.81 -17.21
N PRO A 261 11.92 -11.90 -17.97
CA PRO A 261 12.81 -11.88 -19.16
C PRO A 261 12.40 -10.87 -20.23
N ALA A 262 11.10 -10.63 -20.45
CA ALA A 262 10.63 -9.65 -21.44
C ALA A 262 10.98 -8.23 -21.04
N LEU A 263 10.76 -7.85 -19.76
CA LEU A 263 11.15 -6.54 -19.23
C LEU A 263 12.67 -6.35 -19.28
N GLN A 264 13.43 -7.34 -18.87
CA GLN A 264 14.89 -7.30 -18.91
C GLN A 264 15.41 -7.13 -20.35
N LYS A 265 14.87 -7.89 -21.31
CA LYS A 265 15.22 -7.78 -22.74
C LYS A 265 14.84 -6.42 -23.32
N GLY A 266 13.72 -5.84 -22.84
CA GLY A 266 13.25 -4.51 -23.25
C GLY A 266 14.00 -3.35 -22.61
N GLY A 267 14.93 -3.61 -21.66
CA GLY A 267 15.61 -2.56 -20.89
C GLY A 267 14.65 -1.75 -20.00
N ILE A 268 13.57 -2.37 -19.54
CA ILE A 268 12.51 -1.75 -18.74
C ILE A 268 12.76 -2.05 -17.26
N ASP A 269 13.02 -1.03 -16.46
CA ASP A 269 13.28 -1.15 -15.00
C ASP A 269 11.99 -1.02 -14.17
N THR A 270 10.89 -1.56 -14.66
CA THR A 270 9.64 -1.65 -13.91
C THR A 270 9.67 -2.86 -12.99
N LYS A 271 9.35 -2.68 -11.71
CA LYS A 271 9.30 -3.75 -10.72
C LYS A 271 8.07 -4.64 -10.94
N ILE A 272 8.18 -5.90 -10.60
CA ILE A 272 7.06 -6.85 -10.60
C ILE A 272 6.65 -7.09 -9.16
N TRP A 273 5.37 -6.99 -8.85
CA TRP A 273 4.76 -7.35 -7.58
C TRP A 273 3.82 -8.54 -7.79
N ILE A 274 3.83 -9.47 -6.86
CA ILE A 274 2.98 -10.68 -6.92
C ILE A 274 1.77 -10.56 -6.00
N LEU A 275 0.85 -11.49 -6.14
CA LEU A 275 -0.39 -11.68 -5.38
C LEU A 275 -1.46 -10.64 -5.72
N ASP A 276 -1.28 -9.38 -5.35
CA ASP A 276 -2.26 -8.28 -5.50
C ASP A 276 -3.66 -8.68 -5.04
N HIS A 277 -3.75 -9.26 -3.81
CA HIS A 277 -4.98 -9.78 -3.24
C HIS A 277 -4.94 -9.84 -1.70
N ASN A 278 -5.99 -10.36 -1.10
CA ASN A 278 -6.30 -10.33 0.32
C ASN A 278 -5.26 -11.00 1.23
N TYR A 279 -5.19 -10.53 2.46
CA TYR A 279 -4.24 -11.00 3.48
C TYR A 279 -4.29 -12.52 3.71
N ASN A 280 -5.48 -13.16 3.63
CA ASN A 280 -5.64 -14.61 3.84
C ASN A 280 -4.82 -15.46 2.88
N LEU A 281 -4.32 -14.91 1.77
CA LEU A 281 -3.47 -15.59 0.80
C LEU A 281 -1.97 -15.51 1.13
N TRP A 282 -1.59 -15.08 2.33
CA TRP A 282 -0.19 -14.95 2.76
C TRP A 282 0.67 -16.20 2.52
N GLY A 283 0.08 -17.40 2.67
CA GLY A 283 0.77 -18.66 2.41
C GLY A 283 1.15 -18.85 0.95
N ARG A 284 0.30 -18.40 0.00
CA ARG A 284 0.62 -18.36 -1.42
C ARG A 284 1.83 -17.43 -1.68
N ALA A 285 1.83 -16.25 -1.10
CA ALA A 285 2.95 -15.31 -1.25
C ALA A 285 4.28 -15.92 -0.78
N ILE A 286 4.30 -16.65 0.34
CA ILE A 286 5.50 -17.36 0.82
C ILE A 286 5.95 -18.39 -0.21
N CYS A 287 5.04 -19.27 -0.66
CA CYS A 287 5.38 -20.31 -1.65
C CYS A 287 5.91 -19.73 -2.96
N GLU A 288 5.37 -18.59 -3.41
CA GLU A 288 5.85 -17.89 -4.62
C GLU A 288 7.25 -17.29 -4.40
N LEU A 289 7.49 -16.69 -3.24
CA LEU A 289 8.81 -16.16 -2.88
C LEU A 289 9.85 -17.25 -2.59
N ASP A 290 9.44 -18.48 -2.26
CA ASP A 290 10.35 -19.63 -2.16
C ASP A 290 10.92 -20.06 -3.51
N GLU A 291 10.32 -19.66 -4.63
CA GLU A 291 10.73 -20.05 -5.98
C GLU A 291 11.93 -19.22 -6.49
N PRO A 292 13.16 -19.80 -6.59
CA PRO A 292 14.35 -19.04 -6.93
C PRO A 292 14.30 -18.37 -8.32
N GLN A 293 13.53 -18.95 -9.25
CA GLN A 293 13.41 -18.39 -10.61
C GLN A 293 12.51 -17.15 -10.63
N LEU A 294 11.45 -17.12 -9.82
CA LEU A 294 10.60 -15.94 -9.63
C LEU A 294 11.40 -14.84 -8.91
N ARG A 295 12.14 -15.20 -7.85
CA ARG A 295 12.93 -14.26 -7.03
C ARG A 295 13.98 -13.47 -7.81
N LYS A 296 14.40 -13.94 -8.98
CA LYS A 296 15.29 -13.16 -9.87
C LYS A 296 14.65 -11.86 -10.37
N PHE A 297 13.34 -11.82 -10.43
CA PHE A 297 12.57 -10.72 -11.03
C PHE A 297 11.63 -10.03 -10.07
N CYS A 298 11.28 -10.68 -8.95
CA CYS A 298 10.31 -10.17 -7.99
C CYS A 298 10.75 -10.44 -6.55
N ASN A 299 10.65 -9.40 -5.72
CA ASN A 299 10.85 -9.47 -4.27
C ASN A 299 9.82 -8.62 -3.53
N ALA A 300 8.59 -8.56 -4.05
CA ALA A 300 7.57 -7.69 -3.51
C ALA A 300 6.18 -8.32 -3.61
N VAL A 301 5.39 -8.16 -2.55
CA VAL A 301 4.03 -8.69 -2.43
C VAL A 301 3.05 -7.54 -2.25
N ALA A 302 2.00 -7.55 -3.04
CA ALA A 302 0.89 -6.61 -2.97
C ALA A 302 -0.30 -7.24 -2.25
N PHE A 303 -0.87 -6.53 -1.26
CA PHE A 303 -1.99 -7.00 -0.45
C PHE A 303 -3.21 -6.10 -0.57
N HIS A 304 -4.40 -6.71 -0.50
CA HIS A 304 -5.69 -6.05 -0.32
C HIS A 304 -6.20 -6.24 1.11
N GLY A 305 -7.04 -5.31 1.57
CA GLY A 305 -7.49 -5.26 2.95
C GLY A 305 -8.90 -5.82 3.22
N TYR A 306 -9.51 -6.58 2.29
CA TYR A 306 -10.90 -6.99 2.43
C TYR A 306 -11.11 -8.28 3.23
N VAL A 307 -10.17 -9.22 3.17
CA VAL A 307 -10.28 -10.54 3.84
C VAL A 307 -8.98 -10.89 4.56
N GLY A 308 -9.11 -11.38 5.81
CA GLY A 308 -7.97 -11.66 6.68
C GLY A 308 -7.61 -10.47 7.55
N THR A 309 -6.42 -10.49 8.13
CA THR A 309 -5.93 -9.44 9.02
C THR A 309 -4.49 -9.05 8.69
N PRO A 310 -4.06 -7.81 8.99
CA PRO A 310 -2.73 -7.33 8.63
C PRO A 310 -1.58 -8.12 9.27
N GLU A 311 -1.79 -8.83 10.40
CA GLU A 311 -0.78 -9.70 11.02
C GLU A 311 -0.31 -10.81 10.09
N MET A 312 -1.10 -11.15 9.07
CA MET A 312 -0.72 -12.12 8.04
C MET A 312 0.45 -11.63 7.17
N MET A 313 0.63 -10.31 7.01
CA MET A 313 1.80 -9.74 6.35
C MET A 313 3.09 -10.01 7.14
N SER A 314 3.04 -9.98 8.49
CA SER A 314 4.19 -10.32 9.33
C SER A 314 4.67 -11.74 9.12
N LYS A 315 3.79 -12.71 8.82
CA LYS A 315 4.19 -14.09 8.50
C LYS A 315 5.02 -14.17 7.20
N VAL A 316 4.68 -13.33 6.21
CA VAL A 316 5.49 -13.24 4.98
C VAL A 316 6.85 -12.60 5.29
N HIS A 317 6.88 -11.53 6.08
CA HIS A 317 8.13 -10.91 6.49
C HIS A 317 9.02 -11.84 7.34
N GLU A 318 8.44 -12.63 8.23
CA GLU A 318 9.16 -13.64 9.02
C GLU A 318 9.83 -14.71 8.15
N ALA A 319 9.14 -15.15 7.08
CA ALA A 319 9.69 -16.12 6.12
C ALA A 319 10.71 -15.48 5.16
N HIS A 320 10.45 -14.25 4.72
CA HIS A 320 11.26 -13.49 3.76
C HIS A 320 11.50 -12.06 4.26
N PRO A 321 12.46 -11.83 5.19
CA PRO A 321 12.67 -10.51 5.81
C PRO A 321 13.10 -9.40 4.85
N ASP A 322 13.61 -9.76 3.68
CA ASP A 322 14.03 -8.85 2.62
C ASP A 322 12.90 -8.54 1.61
N ALA A 323 11.74 -9.22 1.71
CA ALA A 323 10.59 -8.95 0.86
C ALA A 323 9.94 -7.60 1.20
N GLN A 324 9.56 -6.88 0.16
CA GLN A 324 8.82 -5.63 0.27
C GLN A 324 7.31 -5.92 0.28
N LEU A 325 6.60 -5.33 1.23
CA LEU A 325 5.16 -5.56 1.40
C LEU A 325 4.40 -4.26 1.19
N TYR A 326 3.38 -4.30 0.34
CA TYR A 326 2.57 -3.15 -0.03
C TYR A 326 1.09 -3.43 0.17
N TRP A 327 0.33 -2.43 0.60
CA TRP A 327 -1.13 -2.49 0.63
C TRP A 327 -1.66 -1.74 -0.58
N THR A 328 -2.20 -2.46 -1.55
CA THR A 328 -2.46 -1.96 -2.90
C THR A 328 -3.93 -1.68 -3.18
N GLU A 329 -4.84 -2.13 -2.29
CA GLU A 329 -6.25 -1.85 -2.44
C GLU A 329 -7.04 -1.97 -1.14
N GLY A 330 -7.99 -1.05 -0.97
CA GLY A 330 -9.07 -1.04 -0.01
C GLY A 330 -9.86 0.24 -0.16
N GLY A 331 -11.17 0.15 -0.28
CA GLY A 331 -12.05 1.27 -0.54
C GLY A 331 -13.24 1.32 0.42
N PRO A 332 -13.84 2.51 0.62
CA PRO A 332 -15.03 2.66 1.43
C PRO A 332 -16.27 2.14 0.69
N ASP A 333 -17.26 1.67 1.41
CA ASP A 333 -18.59 1.36 0.88
C ASP A 333 -19.42 2.66 0.78
N ILE A 334 -19.87 3.02 -0.44
CA ILE A 334 -20.68 4.23 -0.67
C ILE A 334 -22.02 4.18 0.05
N ASN A 335 -22.54 2.98 0.34
CA ASN A 335 -23.79 2.78 1.06
C ASN A 335 -23.64 2.86 2.59
N SER A 336 -22.40 2.93 3.09
CA SER A 336 -22.17 3.06 4.53
C SER A 336 -22.74 4.38 5.05
N PRO A 337 -23.54 4.38 6.11
CA PRO A 337 -24.04 5.61 6.72
C PRO A 337 -22.91 6.48 7.31
N THR A 338 -21.74 5.90 7.53
CA THR A 338 -20.54 6.58 8.05
C THR A 338 -19.50 6.86 6.97
N TYR A 339 -19.82 6.70 5.68
CA TYR A 339 -18.90 6.89 4.57
C TYR A 339 -18.04 8.16 4.65
N GLN A 340 -18.59 9.26 5.15
CA GLN A 340 -17.89 10.54 5.28
C GLN A 340 -17.20 10.71 6.64
N THR A 341 -17.41 9.82 7.61
CA THR A 341 -16.99 10.00 9.00
C THR A 341 -16.30 8.80 9.63
N ASP A 342 -16.05 7.75 8.87
CA ASP A 342 -15.38 6.52 9.33
C ASP A 342 -13.84 6.62 9.38
N TRP A 343 -13.32 7.85 9.55
CA TRP A 343 -11.86 8.12 9.61
C TRP A 343 -11.11 7.28 10.64
N ALA A 344 -11.69 7.03 11.83
CA ALA A 344 -11.02 6.22 12.84
C ALA A 344 -10.85 4.76 12.37
N ASN A 345 -11.82 4.19 11.67
CA ASN A 345 -11.69 2.89 11.04
C ASN A 345 -10.52 2.85 10.04
N TRP A 346 -10.37 3.89 9.21
CA TRP A 346 -9.25 3.99 8.27
C TRP A 346 -7.92 4.21 8.99
N GLY A 347 -7.91 5.00 10.06
CA GLY A 347 -6.73 5.18 10.91
C GLY A 347 -6.24 3.87 11.51
N GLN A 348 -7.15 3.02 12.01
CA GLN A 348 -6.85 1.67 12.50
C GLN A 348 -6.33 0.76 11.38
N THR A 349 -7.01 0.74 10.24
CA THR A 349 -6.64 -0.07 9.07
C THR A 349 -5.22 0.24 8.61
N PHE A 350 -4.90 1.52 8.42
CA PHE A 350 -3.57 1.94 7.96
C PHE A 350 -2.50 1.67 9.02
N THR A 351 -2.78 1.95 10.29
CA THR A 351 -1.88 1.63 11.40
C THR A 351 -1.61 0.15 11.47
N GLY A 352 -2.64 -0.70 11.37
CA GLY A 352 -2.52 -2.16 11.36
C GLY A 352 -1.59 -2.65 10.26
N ALA A 353 -1.83 -2.24 9.02
CA ALA A 353 -0.98 -2.63 7.89
C ALA A 353 0.48 -2.17 8.08
N ILE A 354 0.71 -0.91 8.47
CA ILE A 354 2.05 -0.35 8.65
C ILE A 354 2.80 -1.02 9.81
N ARG A 355 2.14 -1.34 10.91
CA ARG A 355 2.76 -2.09 12.01
C ARG A 355 3.14 -3.52 11.62
N ASN A 356 2.54 -4.05 10.55
CA ASN A 356 2.83 -5.37 9.99
C ASN A 356 3.64 -5.29 8.67
N TRP A 357 4.66 -4.41 8.65
CA TRP A 357 5.69 -4.28 7.62
C TRP A 357 5.26 -3.66 6.28
N CYS A 358 4.03 -3.16 6.18
CA CYS A 358 3.59 -2.46 4.99
C CYS A 358 4.41 -1.20 4.72
N GLN A 359 4.84 -1.01 3.47
CA GLN A 359 5.67 0.12 3.03
C GLN A 359 4.87 1.20 2.29
N SER A 360 3.66 0.90 1.84
CA SER A 360 2.75 1.90 1.24
C SER A 360 1.29 1.52 1.46
N ILE A 361 0.45 2.54 1.51
CA ILE A 361 -1.02 2.37 1.55
C ILE A 361 -1.61 3.02 0.30
N THR A 362 -2.30 2.23 -0.51
CA THR A 362 -3.01 2.71 -1.70
C THR A 362 -4.48 2.32 -1.62
N GLY A 363 -5.34 3.31 -1.44
CA GLY A 363 -6.79 3.13 -1.46
C GLY A 363 -7.32 2.79 -2.85
N TRP A 364 -8.60 2.38 -2.92
CA TRP A 364 -9.25 2.13 -4.19
C TRP A 364 -9.56 3.47 -4.89
N ASN A 365 -10.67 3.65 -5.53
CA ASN A 365 -10.98 4.78 -6.40
C ASN A 365 -10.63 6.17 -5.82
N LEU A 366 -9.87 7.00 -6.54
CA LEU A 366 -9.65 8.40 -6.19
C LEU A 366 -10.95 9.21 -6.19
N ALA A 367 -11.81 9.00 -7.17
CA ALA A 367 -13.05 9.75 -7.31
C ALA A 367 -14.15 8.89 -7.95
N LEU A 368 -15.36 9.01 -7.43
CA LEU A 368 -16.58 8.47 -8.03
C LEU A 368 -17.72 9.48 -7.82
N ASP A 369 -18.90 9.25 -8.45
CA ASP A 369 -20.08 10.04 -8.16
C ASP A 369 -20.78 9.60 -6.85
N GLU A 370 -21.87 10.24 -6.50
CA GLU A 370 -22.67 9.98 -5.29
C GLU A 370 -23.39 8.62 -5.28
N LYS A 371 -23.29 7.87 -6.39
CA LYS A 371 -23.83 6.51 -6.55
C LYS A 371 -22.74 5.46 -6.73
N GLY A 372 -21.45 5.85 -6.55
CA GLY A 372 -20.32 4.97 -6.80
C GLY A 372 -20.14 4.66 -8.30
N LYS A 373 -20.43 5.61 -9.19
CA LYS A 373 -20.33 5.44 -10.65
C LYS A 373 -19.23 6.37 -11.24
N PRO A 374 -18.73 6.02 -12.46
CA PRO A 374 -18.98 4.82 -13.31
C PRO A 374 -18.54 3.51 -12.67
N ASN A 375 -19.30 2.46 -12.87
CA ASN A 375 -19.01 1.12 -12.37
C ASN A 375 -19.74 0.10 -13.25
N ILE A 376 -18.98 -0.85 -13.83
CA ILE A 376 -19.46 -1.97 -14.65
C ILE A 376 -19.45 -3.30 -13.88
N GLY A 377 -19.00 -3.28 -12.62
CA GLY A 377 -18.96 -4.43 -11.72
C GLY A 377 -20.07 -4.42 -10.66
N PRO A 378 -20.05 -5.41 -9.76
CA PRO A 378 -21.12 -5.60 -8.78
C PRO A 378 -20.90 -4.86 -7.45
N PHE A 379 -19.72 -4.28 -7.18
CA PHE A 379 -19.36 -3.78 -5.86
C PHE A 379 -19.79 -2.31 -5.65
N PRO A 380 -20.29 -1.94 -4.46
CA PRO A 380 -20.73 -0.60 -4.14
C PRO A 380 -19.61 0.24 -3.50
N CYS A 381 -18.45 0.40 -4.15
CA CYS A 381 -17.38 1.23 -3.59
C CYS A 381 -17.67 2.73 -3.78
N GLY A 382 -17.21 3.52 -2.83
CA GLY A 382 -17.07 4.97 -2.94
C GLY A 382 -15.68 5.39 -3.39
N GLY A 383 -15.53 6.68 -3.71
CA GLY A 383 -14.21 7.29 -3.97
C GLY A 383 -13.57 7.85 -2.71
N LEU A 384 -12.28 8.16 -2.79
CA LEU A 384 -11.61 8.99 -1.79
C LEU A 384 -12.32 10.35 -1.70
N VAL A 385 -12.71 10.89 -2.86
CA VAL A 385 -13.63 12.01 -2.98
C VAL A 385 -14.85 11.62 -3.80
N THR A 386 -15.99 12.25 -3.52
CA THR A 386 -17.19 12.15 -4.34
C THR A 386 -17.33 13.43 -5.16
N ILE A 387 -17.47 13.30 -6.48
CA ILE A 387 -17.77 14.40 -7.40
C ILE A 387 -19.24 14.26 -7.80
N HIS A 388 -20.10 15.09 -7.24
CA HIS A 388 -21.54 14.99 -7.47
C HIS A 388 -21.89 15.13 -8.96
N SER A 389 -22.62 14.17 -9.52
CA SER A 389 -22.83 14.03 -10.96
C SER A 389 -23.49 15.26 -11.61
N GLN A 390 -24.37 15.96 -10.89
CA GLN A 390 -25.11 17.14 -11.38
C GLN A 390 -24.45 18.45 -10.94
N SER A 391 -24.31 18.66 -9.62
CA SER A 391 -23.84 19.95 -9.07
C SER A 391 -22.34 20.16 -9.23
N LYS A 392 -21.55 19.09 -9.46
CA LYS A 392 -20.08 19.08 -9.44
C LYS A 392 -19.50 19.45 -8.07
N GLU A 393 -20.30 19.46 -7.02
CA GLU A 393 -19.83 19.60 -5.66
C GLU A 393 -18.89 18.45 -5.29
N ILE A 394 -17.84 18.75 -4.53
CA ILE A 394 -16.84 17.77 -4.13
C ILE A 394 -16.94 17.55 -2.63
N THR A 395 -17.21 16.31 -2.22
CA THR A 395 -17.19 15.89 -0.83
C THR A 395 -16.07 14.88 -0.58
N ARG A 396 -15.64 14.76 0.66
CA ARG A 396 -14.50 13.92 1.07
C ARG A 396 -14.98 12.79 1.97
N SER A 397 -14.51 11.57 1.71
CA SER A 397 -14.83 10.40 2.52
C SER A 397 -14.06 10.40 3.85
N GLY A 398 -14.45 9.53 4.77
CA GLY A 398 -13.66 9.26 5.98
C GLY A 398 -12.26 8.73 5.67
N GLN A 399 -12.11 7.96 4.57
CA GLN A 399 -10.81 7.48 4.10
C GLN A 399 -9.89 8.65 3.70
N TYR A 400 -10.40 9.70 3.04
CA TYR A 400 -9.63 10.92 2.74
C TYR A 400 -9.03 11.53 4.02
N TRP A 401 -9.84 11.65 5.06
CA TRP A 401 -9.38 12.21 6.34
C TRP A 401 -8.41 11.26 7.06
N GLY A 402 -8.62 9.95 6.95
CA GLY A 402 -7.62 8.96 7.37
C GLY A 402 -6.28 9.21 6.69
N PHE A 403 -6.23 9.28 5.35
CA PHE A 403 -5.00 9.57 4.61
C PHE A 403 -4.33 10.88 5.02
N ALA A 404 -5.09 11.94 5.29
CA ALA A 404 -4.53 13.23 5.68
C ALA A 404 -3.60 13.14 6.91
N HIS A 405 -3.90 12.24 7.86
CA HIS A 405 -3.09 12.03 9.05
C HIS A 405 -1.75 11.34 8.79
N PHE A 406 -1.63 10.61 7.70
CA PHE A 406 -0.40 9.93 7.29
C PHE A 406 0.33 10.71 6.19
N SER A 407 -0.29 10.91 5.05
CA SER A 407 0.35 11.39 3.84
C SER A 407 0.87 12.83 3.95
N ARG A 408 0.18 13.71 4.70
CA ARG A 408 0.62 15.11 4.90
C ARG A 408 1.87 15.22 5.77
N SER A 409 2.14 14.24 6.62
CA SER A 409 3.22 14.31 7.61
C SER A 409 4.32 13.28 7.44
N VAL A 410 4.02 12.09 6.91
CA VAL A 410 5.00 11.02 6.68
C VAL A 410 5.52 11.11 5.24
N ARG A 411 6.80 11.35 5.10
CA ARG A 411 7.45 11.53 3.79
C ARG A 411 7.98 10.22 3.23
N ARG A 412 8.14 10.12 1.90
CA ARG A 412 8.88 9.01 1.30
C ARG A 412 10.27 8.90 1.92
N GLY A 413 10.72 7.68 2.21
CA GLY A 413 11.96 7.43 2.93
C GLY A 413 11.87 7.56 4.45
N ALA A 414 10.69 7.92 5.00
CA ALA A 414 10.48 7.85 6.44
C ALA A 414 10.62 6.41 6.93
N ARG A 415 11.26 6.23 8.09
CA ARG A 415 11.34 4.92 8.74
C ARG A 415 10.24 4.80 9.79
N ARG A 416 9.48 3.68 9.78
CA ARG A 416 8.69 3.36 10.96
C ARG A 416 9.64 3.18 12.14
N ILE A 417 9.33 3.80 13.27
CA ILE A 417 10.06 3.69 14.53
C ILE A 417 9.17 3.04 15.59
N GLU A 418 9.79 2.57 16.67
CA GLU A 418 9.03 1.88 17.70
C GLU A 418 8.09 2.85 18.45
N SER A 419 6.88 2.38 18.66
CA SER A 419 5.91 3.00 19.55
C SER A 419 5.20 1.90 20.35
N THR A 420 5.28 1.99 21.68
CA THR A 420 4.74 1.00 22.61
C THR A 420 3.68 1.61 23.52
N GLY A 421 2.86 0.75 24.08
CA GLY A 421 1.75 1.11 24.97
C GLY A 421 0.44 0.50 24.46
N LYS A 422 -0.29 -0.14 25.35
CA LYS A 422 -1.64 -0.67 25.06
C LYS A 422 -2.66 0.22 25.75
N VAL A 423 -3.35 1.04 24.96
CA VAL A 423 -4.47 1.87 25.45
C VAL A 423 -5.75 1.32 24.80
N ALA A 424 -6.73 0.96 25.60
CA ALA A 424 -7.96 0.35 25.09
C ALA A 424 -8.66 1.25 24.06
N GLY A 425 -9.03 0.69 22.90
CA GLY A 425 -9.66 1.44 21.80
C GLY A 425 -8.75 2.43 21.10
N MET A 426 -7.43 2.25 21.21
CA MET A 426 -6.45 3.12 20.53
C MET A 426 -5.43 2.32 19.75
N ASP A 427 -5.13 2.83 18.56
CA ASP A 427 -4.05 2.35 17.70
C ASP A 427 -3.08 3.49 17.45
N HIS A 428 -1.80 3.16 17.31
CA HIS A 428 -0.77 4.16 17.07
C HIS A 428 0.39 3.60 16.25
N VAL A 429 1.04 4.48 15.51
CA VAL A 429 2.27 4.17 14.79
C VAL A 429 3.14 5.42 14.70
N ALA A 430 4.44 5.24 14.82
CA ALA A 430 5.40 6.34 14.78
C ALA A 430 6.39 6.19 13.62
N PHE A 431 6.89 7.32 13.15
CA PHE A 431 7.84 7.43 12.05
C PHE A 431 8.92 8.46 12.36
N GLN A 432 10.07 8.28 11.73
CA GLN A 432 11.08 9.33 11.61
C GLN A 432 11.28 9.66 10.13
N ASN A 433 11.02 10.91 9.79
CA ASN A 433 11.22 11.44 8.43
C ASN A 433 12.71 11.58 8.08
N PRO A 434 13.08 11.66 6.79
CA PRO A 434 14.47 11.90 6.36
C PRO A 434 15.06 13.19 6.92
N ASP A 435 14.25 14.21 7.25
CA ASP A 435 14.67 15.46 7.88
C ASP A 435 14.89 15.36 9.40
N GLY A 436 14.74 14.15 9.96
CA GLY A 436 14.91 13.85 11.38
C GLY A 436 13.67 14.09 12.24
N LYS A 437 12.61 14.72 11.72
CA LYS A 437 11.37 14.91 12.47
C LYS A 437 10.66 13.60 12.73
N ASN A 438 10.15 13.48 13.95
CA ASN A 438 9.30 12.36 14.36
C ASN A 438 7.84 12.68 14.11
N VAL A 439 7.09 11.67 13.72
CA VAL A 439 5.64 11.73 13.49
C VAL A 439 5.00 10.61 14.28
N LEU A 440 3.99 10.91 15.08
CA LEU A 440 3.15 9.91 15.74
C LEU A 440 1.71 10.10 15.28
N VAL A 441 1.13 9.06 14.71
CA VAL A 441 -0.30 9.02 14.39
C VAL A 441 -0.98 8.17 15.46
N VAL A 442 -2.03 8.72 16.07
CA VAL A 442 -2.84 8.07 17.09
C VAL A 442 -4.30 8.08 16.67
N THR A 443 -4.92 6.92 16.65
CA THR A 443 -6.35 6.74 16.36
C THR A 443 -7.07 6.36 17.63
N ASN A 444 -8.13 7.07 17.99
CA ASN A 444 -9.03 6.74 19.10
C ASN A 444 -10.40 6.33 18.56
N SER A 445 -10.71 5.05 18.58
CA SER A 445 -12.03 4.50 18.23
C SER A 445 -12.93 4.31 19.45
N GLY A 446 -12.44 4.66 20.65
CA GLY A 446 -13.17 4.57 21.92
C GLY A 446 -13.67 5.93 22.42
N GLU A 447 -13.97 5.98 23.70
CA GLU A 447 -14.41 7.19 24.40
C GLU A 447 -13.32 8.28 24.43
N ALA A 448 -13.75 9.54 24.66
CA ALA A 448 -12.84 10.66 24.83
C ALA A 448 -11.90 10.41 26.03
N ARG A 449 -10.61 10.70 25.84
CA ARG A 449 -9.60 10.48 26.86
C ARG A 449 -8.35 11.34 26.69
N THR A 450 -7.58 11.44 27.77
CA THR A 450 -6.23 12.01 27.72
C THR A 450 -5.22 10.87 27.76
N ILE A 451 -4.23 10.94 26.87
CA ILE A 451 -3.07 10.04 26.86
C ILE A 451 -1.80 10.82 27.16
N THR A 452 -0.79 10.12 27.62
CA THR A 452 0.57 10.63 27.76
C THR A 452 1.41 10.10 26.59
N VAL A 453 2.01 10.99 25.79
CA VAL A 453 3.03 10.65 24.81
C VAL A 453 4.39 10.84 25.47
N LYS A 454 5.28 9.84 25.33
CA LYS A 454 6.59 9.83 25.99
C LYS A 454 7.71 9.57 24.97
N GLN A 455 8.83 10.29 25.09
CA GLN A 455 10.10 9.98 24.45
C GLN A 455 11.25 10.19 25.46
N GLY A 456 11.97 9.11 25.78
CA GLY A 456 12.99 9.16 26.83
C GLY A 456 12.40 9.57 28.19
N ASP A 457 12.93 10.63 28.80
CA ASP A 457 12.45 11.20 30.07
C ASP A 457 11.49 12.39 29.89
N SER A 458 11.08 12.65 28.65
CA SER A 458 10.15 13.73 28.32
C SER A 458 8.75 13.17 28.05
N SER A 459 7.74 13.91 28.46
CA SER A 459 6.34 13.55 28.27
C SER A 459 5.46 14.75 27.93
N ALA A 460 4.35 14.50 27.23
CA ALA A 460 3.33 15.48 26.91
C ALA A 460 1.95 14.83 26.96
N ASN A 461 0.93 15.58 27.38
CA ASN A 461 -0.44 15.09 27.46
C ASN A 461 -1.24 15.52 26.24
N LEU A 462 -1.93 14.57 25.61
CA LEU A 462 -2.82 14.77 24.46
C LEU A 462 -4.24 14.40 24.84
N ALA A 463 -5.17 15.36 24.78
CA ALA A 463 -6.59 15.10 24.91
C ALA A 463 -7.18 14.74 23.54
N LEU A 464 -7.89 13.63 23.46
CA LEU A 464 -8.55 13.12 22.26
C LEU A 464 -10.05 13.00 22.50
N THR A 465 -10.84 13.45 21.54
CA THR A 465 -12.28 13.16 21.53
C THR A 465 -12.52 11.69 21.18
N ALA A 466 -13.73 11.20 21.46
CA ALA A 466 -14.18 9.93 20.89
C ALA A 466 -14.11 9.99 19.36
N ASP A 467 -13.90 8.83 18.73
CA ASP A 467 -13.85 8.67 17.28
C ASP A 467 -13.01 9.76 16.61
N SER A 468 -11.69 9.72 16.83
CA SER A 468 -10.77 10.75 16.33
C SER A 468 -9.41 10.19 15.91
N ILE A 469 -8.72 10.93 15.05
CA ILE A 469 -7.31 10.72 14.73
C ILE A 469 -6.53 11.98 15.05
N ALA A 470 -5.35 11.83 15.63
CA ALA A 470 -4.40 12.90 15.82
C ALA A 470 -3.04 12.55 15.19
N THR A 471 -2.41 13.56 14.58
CA THR A 471 -1.02 13.50 14.13
C THR A 471 -0.20 14.52 14.91
N LEU A 472 0.86 14.03 15.54
CA LEU A 472 1.83 14.80 16.30
C LEU A 472 3.15 14.83 15.55
N VAL A 473 3.77 16.01 15.43
CA VAL A 473 5.08 16.17 14.77
C VAL A 473 6.00 17.00 15.65
N TRP A 474 7.24 16.53 15.85
CA TRP A 474 8.26 17.18 16.66
C TRP A 474 9.69 16.86 16.15
N SER A 475 10.68 17.58 16.67
CA SER A 475 12.12 17.39 16.38
C SER A 475 12.85 16.69 17.51
#